data_fbfa7bab376c98b09b0d9cd154f80ad6
#
_entry.id   fbfa7bab376c98b09b0d9cd154f80ad6
#
_cell.length_a   1.000
_cell.length_b   1.000
_cell.length_c   1.000
_cell.angle_alpha   90.00
_cell.angle_beta   90.00
_cell.angle_gamma   90.00
#
_symmetry.space_group_name_H-M   'P 1'
#
loop_
_entity.id
_entity.type
_entity.pdbx_description
1 polymer ?
#
loop_
_entity_poly.entity_id
_entity_poly.type
_entity_poly.pdbx_seq_one_letter_code
_entity_poly.pdbx_strand_id
1 'polypeptide(L)'
;NIAKEEVFDHIFGYTIMNDTSARDVQLRYKQWFYGKSMDGFAPMGPCIVTKDEFDEPPVMKIRCYVNGELRQSSSTDLLIFGIEHAITELSAGMTLKAGSIISMGTPAGVGMGMEPPVYLKKGDVVRCEVEGIGILENTIG
;
A
#
# COMPACT_ATOMS: atom_id res chain seq x y z
N ASN A 1 -2.95 3.62 -22.46
CA ASN A 1 -1.53 3.80 -22.76
C ASN A 1 -1.15 5.25 -22.41
N ILE A 2 -0.74 5.47 -21.16
CA ILE A 2 -0.45 6.79 -20.61
C ILE A 2 1.06 7.04 -20.75
N ALA A 3 1.43 8.17 -21.37
CA ALA A 3 2.84 8.57 -21.46
C ALA A 3 3.36 8.95 -20.04
N LYS A 4 4.66 8.76 -19.82
CA LYS A 4 5.26 9.00 -18.50
C LYS A 4 5.03 10.44 -18.01
N GLU A 5 5.08 11.39 -18.91
CA GLU A 5 4.93 12.82 -18.65
C GLU A 5 3.50 13.21 -18.29
N GLU A 6 2.50 12.37 -18.63
CA GLU A 6 1.09 12.62 -18.43
C GLU A 6 0.53 11.88 -17.18
N VAL A 7 1.36 11.05 -16.52
CA VAL A 7 0.90 10.14 -15.47
C VAL A 7 0.16 10.89 -14.35
N PHE A 8 0.71 11.99 -13.87
CA PHE A 8 0.12 12.73 -12.75
C PHE A 8 -1.22 13.38 -13.11
N ASP A 9 -1.48 13.68 -14.39
CA ASP A 9 -2.79 14.19 -14.85
C ASP A 9 -3.90 13.14 -14.72
N HIS A 10 -3.55 11.86 -14.61
CA HIS A 10 -4.48 10.75 -14.45
C HIS A 10 -4.65 10.30 -12.98
N ILE A 11 -3.94 10.92 -12.03
CA ILE A 11 -4.06 10.62 -10.60
C ILE A 11 -5.06 11.55 -9.96
N PHE A 12 -6.06 11.00 -9.28
CA PHE A 12 -7.00 11.76 -8.47
C PHE A 12 -6.40 12.15 -7.11
N GLY A 13 -5.68 11.22 -6.47
CA GLY A 13 -5.10 11.46 -5.15
C GLY A 13 -4.49 10.20 -4.55
N TYR A 14 -4.13 10.29 -3.29
CA TYR A 14 -3.41 9.26 -2.54
C TYR A 14 -4.16 8.88 -1.26
N THR A 15 -4.04 7.62 -0.87
CA THR A 15 -4.62 7.10 0.38
C THR A 15 -3.73 6.04 0.98
N ILE A 16 -3.95 5.69 2.23
CA ILE A 16 -3.26 4.58 2.88
C ILE A 16 -4.04 3.30 2.61
N MET A 17 -3.32 2.21 2.29
CA MET A 17 -3.87 0.86 2.25
C MET A 17 -3.01 -0.05 3.11
N ASN A 18 -3.64 -0.78 4.03
CA ASN A 18 -2.97 -1.85 4.76
C ASN A 18 -3.15 -3.16 3.99
N ASP A 19 -2.11 -3.61 3.28
CA ASP A 19 -2.10 -4.84 2.48
C ASP A 19 -1.98 -6.07 3.39
N THR A 20 -3.02 -6.31 4.19
CA THR A 20 -3.11 -7.49 5.05
C THR A 20 -3.10 -8.76 4.21
N SER A 21 -2.32 -9.77 4.64
CA SER A 21 -2.09 -10.97 3.85
C SER A 21 -2.25 -12.25 4.68
N ALA A 22 -3.10 -13.17 4.24
CA ALA A 22 -3.11 -14.56 4.72
C ALA A 22 -1.95 -15.31 4.06
N ARG A 23 -0.79 -15.27 4.69
CA ARG A 23 0.46 -15.70 4.10
C ARG A 23 0.51 -17.19 3.76
N ASP A 24 -0.09 -18.03 4.59
CA ASP A 24 -0.23 -19.46 4.37
C ASP A 24 -1.05 -19.77 3.12
N VAL A 25 -2.16 -19.06 2.91
CA VAL A 25 -3.01 -19.18 1.71
C VAL A 25 -2.30 -18.66 0.47
N GLN A 26 -1.64 -17.50 0.57
CA GLN A 26 -0.88 -16.89 -0.51
C GLN A 26 0.21 -17.83 -1.04
N LEU A 27 0.97 -18.48 -0.16
CA LEU A 27 2.08 -19.34 -0.55
C LEU A 27 1.62 -20.72 -1.02
N ARG A 28 0.51 -21.25 -0.47
CA ARG A 28 -0.01 -22.58 -0.79
C ARG A 28 -0.35 -22.75 -2.27
N TYR A 29 -0.98 -21.75 -2.88
CA TYR A 29 -1.49 -21.85 -4.25
C TYR A 29 -0.66 -21.11 -5.28
N LYS A 30 0.40 -20.41 -4.88
CA LYS A 30 1.22 -19.54 -5.74
C LYS A 30 0.43 -18.47 -6.52
N GLN A 31 -0.87 -18.36 -6.27
CA GLN A 31 -1.76 -17.31 -6.76
C GLN A 31 -2.14 -16.41 -5.57
N TRP A 32 -1.68 -15.18 -5.62
CA TRP A 32 -1.73 -14.32 -4.43
C TRP A 32 -3.09 -13.70 -4.16
N PHE A 33 -3.94 -13.61 -5.17
CA PHE A 33 -5.22 -12.92 -5.10
C PHE A 33 -6.06 -13.36 -3.88
N TYR A 34 -6.28 -14.66 -3.69
CA TYR A 34 -7.12 -15.13 -2.60
C TYR A 34 -6.58 -14.79 -1.22
N GLY A 35 -5.26 -14.91 -1.03
CA GLY A 35 -4.59 -14.53 0.22
C GLY A 35 -4.55 -13.03 0.54
N LYS A 36 -5.00 -12.19 -0.39
CA LYS A 36 -5.07 -10.72 -0.31
C LYS A 36 -6.49 -10.16 -0.31
N SER A 37 -7.50 -11.00 -0.62
CA SER A 37 -8.85 -10.53 -0.97
C SER A 37 -9.94 -11.16 -0.10
N MET A 38 -9.58 -11.60 1.12
CA MET A 38 -10.58 -12.05 2.10
C MET A 38 -11.37 -10.86 2.64
N ASP A 39 -12.57 -11.12 3.12
CA ASP A 39 -13.41 -10.09 3.73
C ASP A 39 -12.65 -9.35 4.84
N GLY A 40 -12.69 -8.01 4.81
CA GLY A 40 -11.96 -7.16 5.73
C GLY A 40 -10.48 -6.94 5.39
N PHE A 41 -9.95 -7.57 4.34
CA PHE A 41 -8.59 -7.31 3.88
C PHE A 41 -8.49 -6.02 3.06
N ALA A 42 -7.26 -5.51 2.92
CA ALA A 42 -6.97 -4.26 2.24
C ALA A 42 -7.80 -3.05 2.75
N PRO A 43 -7.94 -2.84 4.08
CA PRO A 43 -8.60 -1.63 4.56
C PRO A 43 -7.86 -0.40 4.06
N MET A 44 -8.63 0.64 3.70
CA MET A 44 -8.10 1.89 3.16
C MET A 44 -8.65 3.09 3.90
N GLY A 45 -7.89 4.19 3.91
CA GLY A 45 -8.27 5.44 4.57
C GLY A 45 -7.10 6.18 5.17
N PRO A 46 -7.34 7.14 6.08
CA PRO A 46 -8.65 7.58 6.60
C PRO A 46 -9.46 8.37 5.56
N CYS A 47 -8.80 8.93 4.55
CA CYS A 47 -9.36 9.70 3.46
C CYS A 47 -8.52 9.53 2.19
N ILE A 48 -9.00 10.09 1.09
CA ILE A 48 -8.18 10.34 -0.10
C ILE A 48 -7.79 11.81 -0.05
N VAL A 49 -6.49 12.10 -0.11
CA VAL A 49 -5.96 13.45 -0.27
C VAL A 49 -5.69 13.66 -1.75
N THR A 50 -6.23 14.71 -2.33
CA THR A 50 -6.10 14.98 -3.76
C THR A 50 -4.67 15.34 -4.14
N LYS A 51 -4.28 15.07 -5.36
CA LYS A 51 -2.88 15.19 -5.81
C LYS A 51 -2.32 16.62 -5.68
N ASP A 52 -3.19 17.62 -5.80
CA ASP A 52 -2.83 19.04 -5.72
C ASP A 52 -2.33 19.52 -4.35
N GLU A 53 -2.49 18.66 -3.31
CA GLU A 53 -1.91 18.90 -1.98
C GLU A 53 -0.44 18.46 -1.86
N PHE A 54 0.14 17.88 -2.92
CA PHE A 54 1.50 17.34 -2.92
C PHE A 54 2.31 17.82 -4.11
N ASP A 55 3.64 17.87 -3.93
CA ASP A 55 4.57 17.99 -5.05
C ASP A 55 4.56 16.69 -5.89
N GLU A 56 4.96 16.78 -7.15
CA GLU A 56 4.99 15.64 -8.09
C GLU A 56 6.44 15.28 -8.48
N PRO A 57 6.89 14.04 -8.23
CA PRO A 57 6.24 12.95 -7.48
C PRO A 57 6.18 13.24 -5.97
N PRO A 58 5.15 12.75 -5.25
CA PRO A 58 5.01 13.01 -3.83
C PRO A 58 6.08 12.27 -3.01
N VAL A 59 6.74 13.00 -2.11
CA VAL A 59 7.68 12.42 -1.13
C VAL A 59 7.03 12.40 0.24
N MET A 60 6.63 11.22 0.70
CA MET A 60 5.90 11.02 1.94
C MET A 60 6.57 9.96 2.81
N LYS A 61 6.75 10.24 4.09
CA LYS A 61 7.21 9.24 5.06
C LYS A 61 6.09 8.26 5.35
N ILE A 62 6.45 6.97 5.38
CA ILE A 62 5.54 5.86 5.65
C ILE A 62 6.02 5.13 6.90
N ARG A 63 5.11 4.87 7.84
CA ARG A 63 5.36 4.05 9.03
C ARG A 63 4.24 3.07 9.26
N CYS A 64 4.60 1.91 9.81
CA CYS A 64 3.63 0.93 10.28
C CYS A 64 4.03 0.43 11.67
N TYR A 65 3.03 0.36 12.54
CA TYR A 65 3.18 -0.12 13.91
C TYR A 65 2.25 -1.31 14.12
N VAL A 66 2.69 -2.27 14.93
CA VAL A 66 1.86 -3.35 15.44
C VAL A 66 1.90 -3.30 16.96
N ASN A 67 0.74 -3.12 17.59
CA ASN A 67 0.62 -2.97 19.06
C ASN A 67 1.54 -1.86 19.61
N GLY A 68 1.72 -0.79 18.87
CA GLY A 68 2.58 0.35 19.22
C GLY A 68 4.07 0.14 18.92
N GLU A 69 4.49 -1.04 18.50
CA GLU A 69 5.87 -1.31 18.08
C GLU A 69 6.08 -0.93 16.61
N LEU A 70 7.07 -0.09 16.32
CA LEU A 70 7.44 0.29 14.95
C LEU A 70 7.98 -0.93 14.19
N ARG A 71 7.31 -1.29 13.10
CA ARG A 71 7.64 -2.42 12.23
C ARG A 71 8.20 -2.01 10.89
N GLN A 72 7.63 -0.97 10.28
CA GLN A 72 8.06 -0.46 8.99
C GLN A 72 8.31 1.05 9.09
N SER A 73 9.39 1.52 8.47
CA SER A 73 9.71 2.95 8.34
C SER A 73 10.42 3.17 7.03
N SER A 74 9.85 3.98 6.15
CA SER A 74 10.37 4.26 4.80
C SER A 74 9.83 5.59 4.28
N SER A 75 10.05 5.83 2.98
CA SER A 75 9.56 6.99 2.26
C SER A 75 9.25 6.63 0.82
N THR A 76 8.35 7.35 0.16
CA THR A 76 7.91 7.07 -1.21
C THR A 76 8.99 7.31 -2.26
N ASP A 77 10.00 8.13 -1.99
CA ASP A 77 11.16 8.33 -2.86
C ASP A 77 12.11 7.10 -2.91
N LEU A 78 11.90 6.12 -2.02
CA LEU A 78 12.61 4.84 -2.00
C LEU A 78 11.90 3.73 -2.78
N LEU A 79 10.83 4.03 -3.50
CA LEU A 79 10.16 3.07 -4.38
C LEU A 79 11.15 2.54 -5.43
N ILE A 80 11.22 1.21 -5.60
CA ILE A 80 12.06 0.58 -6.63
C ILE A 80 11.57 0.99 -8.03
N PHE A 81 10.25 0.98 -8.22
CA PHE A 81 9.59 1.51 -9.40
C PHE A 81 8.68 2.66 -8.97
N GLY A 82 8.92 3.85 -9.50
CA GLY A 82 8.12 5.04 -9.21
C GLY A 82 6.69 4.94 -9.74
N ILE A 83 5.88 5.90 -9.35
CA ILE A 83 4.45 5.98 -9.74
C ILE A 83 4.33 6.04 -11.27
N GLU A 84 5.17 6.84 -11.93
CA GLU A 84 5.16 7.01 -13.38
C GLU A 84 5.41 5.68 -14.10
N HIS A 85 6.41 4.90 -13.64
CA HIS A 85 6.71 3.60 -14.21
C HIS A 85 5.52 2.64 -14.06
N ALA A 86 4.95 2.55 -12.85
CA ALA A 86 3.84 1.63 -12.57
C ALA A 86 2.61 1.94 -13.45
N ILE A 87 2.23 3.21 -13.57
CA ILE A 87 1.04 3.60 -14.35
C ILE A 87 1.29 3.45 -15.85
N THR A 88 2.46 3.81 -16.35
CA THR A 88 2.81 3.63 -17.76
C THR A 88 2.76 2.15 -18.15
N GLU A 89 3.39 1.26 -17.38
CA GLU A 89 3.39 -0.18 -17.63
C GLU A 89 1.98 -0.80 -17.57
N LEU A 90 1.22 -0.50 -16.51
CA LEU A 90 -0.14 -1.03 -16.37
C LEU A 90 -1.06 -0.56 -17.50
N SER A 91 -0.99 0.73 -17.84
CA SER A 91 -1.84 1.30 -18.90
C SER A 91 -1.48 0.84 -20.31
N ALA A 92 -0.27 0.33 -20.53
CA ALA A 92 0.14 -0.26 -21.80
C ALA A 92 -0.62 -1.57 -22.09
N GLY A 93 -0.92 -2.34 -21.03
CA GLY A 93 -1.57 -3.65 -21.15
C GLY A 93 -3.06 -3.69 -20.79
N MET A 94 -3.57 -2.69 -20.08
CA MET A 94 -4.97 -2.69 -19.61
C MET A 94 -5.55 -1.28 -19.52
N THR A 95 -6.88 -1.20 -19.58
CA THR A 95 -7.60 0.07 -19.34
C THR A 95 -7.70 0.34 -17.85
N LEU A 96 -7.06 1.40 -17.38
CA LEU A 96 -7.24 1.93 -16.03
C LEU A 96 -8.52 2.77 -16.01
N LYS A 97 -9.54 2.30 -15.28
CA LYS A 97 -10.82 3.01 -15.16
C LYS A 97 -10.73 4.06 -14.05
N ALA A 98 -11.56 5.10 -14.16
CA ALA A 98 -11.74 6.04 -13.05
C ALA A 98 -12.14 5.27 -11.76
N GLY A 99 -11.48 5.58 -10.64
CA GLY A 99 -11.64 4.87 -9.38
C GLY A 99 -10.79 3.59 -9.24
N SER A 100 -9.94 3.26 -10.23
CA SER A 100 -8.93 2.20 -10.06
C SER A 100 -7.95 2.58 -8.95
N ILE A 101 -7.60 1.60 -8.11
CA ILE A 101 -6.63 1.76 -7.03
C ILE A 101 -5.38 0.94 -7.37
N ILE A 102 -4.23 1.57 -7.26
CA ILE A 102 -2.93 0.93 -7.50
C ILE A 102 -2.16 0.91 -6.18
N SER A 103 -1.89 -0.29 -5.68
CA SER A 103 -1.02 -0.48 -4.52
C SER A 103 0.44 -0.47 -4.95
N MET A 104 1.20 0.49 -4.47
CA MET A 104 2.60 0.69 -4.85
C MET A 104 3.58 -0.24 -4.12
N GLY A 105 3.07 -1.13 -3.27
CA GLY A 105 3.89 -2.09 -2.53
C GLY A 105 4.10 -1.69 -1.06
N THR A 106 4.99 -2.42 -0.40
CA THR A 106 5.27 -2.26 1.02
C THR A 106 6.77 -2.25 1.29
N PRO A 107 7.25 -1.43 2.24
CA PRO A 107 8.67 -1.43 2.64
C PRO A 107 9.04 -2.67 3.47
N ALA A 108 10.32 -2.82 3.78
CA ALA A 108 10.82 -3.83 4.70
C ALA A 108 10.16 -3.74 6.09
N GLY A 109 10.15 -4.86 6.84
CA GLY A 109 9.57 -4.96 8.19
C GLY A 109 8.26 -5.76 8.26
N VAL A 110 7.89 -6.44 7.15
CA VAL A 110 6.76 -7.39 7.17
C VAL A 110 7.06 -8.57 8.09
N GLY A 111 6.04 -9.08 8.77
CA GLY A 111 6.19 -10.14 9.78
C GLY A 111 6.88 -11.41 9.27
N MET A 112 6.69 -11.75 8.00
CA MET A 112 7.37 -12.91 7.39
C MET A 112 8.90 -12.71 7.26
N GLY A 113 9.37 -11.47 7.16
CA GLY A 113 10.80 -11.15 7.04
C GLY A 113 11.52 -11.01 8.38
N MET A 114 10.85 -11.24 9.49
CA MET A 114 11.46 -11.21 10.83
C MET A 114 12.12 -12.55 11.18
N GLU A 115 13.07 -12.55 12.09
CA GLU A 115 13.73 -13.75 12.60
C GLU A 115 13.55 -13.86 14.14
N PRO A 116 12.72 -14.81 14.60
CA PRO A 116 11.82 -15.68 13.83
C PRO A 116 10.64 -14.89 13.23
N PRO A 117 9.94 -15.42 12.18
CA PRO A 117 8.77 -14.77 11.62
C PRO A 117 7.67 -14.50 12.67
N VAL A 118 7.10 -13.29 12.63
CA VAL A 118 6.03 -12.87 13.55
C VAL A 118 4.80 -12.47 12.75
N TYR A 119 3.73 -13.23 12.89
CA TYR A 119 2.47 -12.98 12.20
C TYR A 119 1.45 -12.30 13.09
N LEU A 120 0.55 -11.55 12.46
CA LEU A 120 -0.58 -10.90 13.14
C LEU A 120 -1.52 -11.95 13.73
N LYS A 121 -2.10 -11.64 14.87
CA LYS A 121 -3.05 -12.47 15.62
C LYS A 121 -4.32 -11.69 15.88
N LYS A 122 -5.41 -12.39 16.14
CA LYS A 122 -6.66 -11.78 16.59
C LYS A 122 -6.42 -10.86 17.78
N GLY A 123 -6.92 -9.63 17.67
CA GLY A 123 -6.78 -8.58 18.69
C GLY A 123 -5.57 -7.67 18.48
N ASP A 124 -4.62 -8.00 17.59
CA ASP A 124 -3.51 -7.09 17.27
C ASP A 124 -4.04 -5.81 16.61
N VAL A 125 -3.45 -4.69 16.97
CA VAL A 125 -3.75 -3.38 16.39
C VAL A 125 -2.64 -3.02 15.42
N VAL A 126 -3.02 -2.81 14.15
CA VAL A 126 -2.11 -2.36 13.09
C VAL A 126 -2.42 -0.90 12.77
N ARG A 127 -1.41 -0.05 12.87
CA ARG A 127 -1.50 1.38 12.60
C ARG A 127 -0.52 1.76 11.49
N CYS A 128 -1.04 2.23 10.37
CA CYS A 128 -0.28 2.75 9.24
C CYS A 128 -0.37 4.27 9.22
N GLU A 129 0.76 4.93 9.10
CA GLU A 129 0.88 6.39 9.03
C GLU A 129 1.56 6.79 7.72
N VAL A 130 0.98 7.77 7.03
CA VAL A 130 1.60 8.40 5.86
C VAL A 130 1.54 9.90 6.01
N GLU A 131 2.70 10.54 5.89
CA GLU A 131 2.83 12.00 5.99
C GLU A 131 1.94 12.69 4.95
N GLY A 132 1.18 13.70 5.39
CA GLY A 132 0.23 14.43 4.53
C GLY A 132 -1.13 13.73 4.32
N ILE A 133 -1.28 12.43 4.66
CA ILE A 133 -2.55 11.70 4.54
C ILE A 133 -3.18 11.45 5.91
N GLY A 134 -2.40 10.99 6.89
CA GLY A 134 -2.88 10.73 8.24
C GLY A 134 -2.60 9.32 8.72
N ILE A 135 -3.59 8.74 9.43
CA ILE A 135 -3.45 7.47 10.14
C ILE A 135 -4.62 6.55 9.77
N LEU A 136 -4.29 5.33 9.38
CA LEU A 136 -5.22 4.22 9.23
C LEU A 136 -4.92 3.19 10.32
N GLU A 137 -5.88 2.92 11.21
CA GLU A 137 -5.73 1.96 12.29
C GLU A 137 -6.84 0.91 12.24
N ASN A 138 -6.45 -0.36 12.34
CA ASN A 138 -7.36 -1.49 12.28
C ASN A 138 -6.99 -2.54 13.31
N THR A 139 -8.00 -3.22 13.86
CA THR A 139 -7.82 -4.39 14.75
C THR A 139 -8.03 -5.67 13.94
N ILE A 140 -7.16 -6.64 14.13
CA ILE A 140 -7.25 -7.95 13.48
C ILE A 140 -8.38 -8.78 14.16
N GLY A 141 -9.34 -9.23 13.39
CA GLY A 141 -10.53 -9.99 13.84
C GLY A 141 -10.33 -11.50 13.93
#